data_d51ea9bddc8cbf20f6366463148bc29d
#
_entry.id   d51ea9bddc8cbf20f6366463148bc29d
#
_cell.length_a   1.000
_cell.length_b   1.000
_cell.length_c   1.000
_cell.angle_alpha   90.00
_cell.angle_beta   90.00
_cell.angle_gamma   90.00
#
_symmetry.space_group_name_H-M   'P 1'
#
loop_
_entity.id
_entity.type
_entity.pdbx_description
1 polymer ?
#
loop_
_entity_poly.entity_id
_entity_poly.type
_entity_poly.pdbx_seq_one_letter_code
_entity_poly.pdbx_strand_id
1 'polypeptide(L)'
;MRKLKIGVVGLGSIAQKAYLPILTKEDNWELIGAFSPNQSKARLVCDRYRIELFSRLDSLAQQCDAVFVHSATASHYEVIKRLLDLNVHVYVDKPLTEQIEQSEQLIELADLRQKGLMVGFNRRFSPFYMALKYDL
;
A
#
# COMPACT_ATOMS: atom_id res chain seq x y z
N MET A 1 -1.94 19.88 -11.78
CA MET A 1 -1.19 19.03 -10.85
C MET A 1 -1.59 17.57 -11.02
N ARG A 2 -0.63 16.70 -11.15
CA ARG A 2 -0.86 15.27 -11.33
C ARG A 2 -1.44 14.64 -10.06
N LYS A 3 -2.44 13.80 -10.21
CA LYS A 3 -2.98 13.05 -9.06
C LYS A 3 -1.99 11.99 -8.60
N LEU A 4 -1.94 11.77 -7.30
CA LEU A 4 -1.15 10.70 -6.72
C LEU A 4 -1.80 9.34 -7.05
N LYS A 5 -1.02 8.42 -7.63
CA LYS A 5 -1.53 7.10 -8.00
C LYS A 5 -1.29 6.11 -6.86
N ILE A 6 -2.36 5.53 -6.37
CA ILE A 6 -2.33 4.67 -5.18
C ILE A 6 -2.81 3.27 -5.51
N GLY A 7 -2.15 2.28 -4.92
CA GLY A 7 -2.58 0.89 -4.96
C GLY A 7 -2.79 0.34 -3.57
N VAL A 8 -3.47 -0.79 -3.48
CA VAL A 8 -3.74 -1.48 -2.21
C VAL A 8 -3.30 -2.93 -2.32
N VAL A 9 -2.56 -3.41 -1.35
CA VAL A 9 -2.18 -4.82 -1.23
C VAL A 9 -2.82 -5.39 0.02
N GLY A 10 -3.60 -6.46 -0.15
CA GLY A 10 -4.35 -7.07 0.94
C GLY A 10 -5.74 -6.48 1.05
N LEU A 11 -6.74 -7.36 0.99
CA LEU A 11 -8.14 -6.95 0.94
C LEU A 11 -8.95 -7.59 2.08
N GLY A 12 -8.33 -7.66 3.25
CA GLY A 12 -8.99 -8.19 4.44
C GLY A 12 -9.94 -7.19 5.09
N SER A 13 -10.37 -7.53 6.29
CA SER A 13 -11.38 -6.77 7.00
C SER A 13 -10.98 -5.30 7.23
N ILE A 14 -9.75 -5.06 7.64
CA ILE A 14 -9.29 -3.69 7.93
C ILE A 14 -9.26 -2.85 6.66
N ALA A 15 -8.76 -3.41 5.55
CA ALA A 15 -8.75 -2.71 4.28
C ALA A 15 -10.16 -2.31 3.88
N GLN A 16 -11.11 -3.23 3.96
CA GLN A 16 -12.49 -2.98 3.57
C GLN A 16 -13.19 -1.97 4.46
N LYS A 17 -12.97 -2.03 5.78
CA LYS A 17 -13.68 -1.18 6.73
C LYS A 17 -13.08 0.19 6.90
N ALA A 18 -11.75 0.28 6.93
CA ALA A 18 -11.06 1.50 7.31
C ALA A 18 -10.52 2.30 6.12
N TYR A 19 -10.07 1.62 5.06
CA TYR A 19 -9.33 2.29 4.01
C TYR A 19 -10.05 2.39 2.68
N LEU A 20 -10.65 1.31 2.18
CA LEU A 20 -11.32 1.34 0.89
C LEU A 20 -12.44 2.38 0.81
N PRO A 21 -13.28 2.56 1.84
CA PRO A 21 -14.31 3.60 1.76
C PRO A 21 -13.73 5.00 1.55
N ILE A 22 -12.53 5.27 2.05
CA ILE A 22 -11.86 6.55 1.88
C ILE A 22 -11.14 6.62 0.54
N LEU A 23 -10.38 5.59 0.21
CA LEU A 23 -9.55 5.58 -0.99
C LEU A 23 -10.37 5.60 -2.26
N THR A 24 -11.56 4.98 -2.24
CA THR A 24 -12.44 4.98 -3.41
C THR A 24 -13.12 6.33 -3.65
N LYS A 25 -13.09 7.22 -2.66
CA LYS A 25 -13.58 8.59 -2.84
C LYS A 25 -12.43 9.46 -3.34
N GLU A 26 -12.08 9.26 -4.59
CA GLU A 26 -10.94 9.95 -5.19
C GLU A 26 -11.07 11.46 -5.12
N ASP A 27 -9.95 12.12 -4.84
CA ASP A 27 -9.86 13.57 -4.78
C ASP A 27 -8.54 13.99 -5.42
N ASN A 28 -7.49 14.23 -4.60
CA ASN A 28 -6.15 14.53 -5.12
C ASN A 28 -5.35 13.26 -5.42
N TRP A 29 -5.97 12.10 -5.24
CA TRP A 29 -5.36 10.82 -5.56
C TRP A 29 -6.29 10.04 -6.49
N GLU A 30 -5.69 9.05 -7.15
CA GLU A 30 -6.40 8.13 -8.02
C GLU A 30 -6.10 6.71 -7.56
N LEU A 31 -7.14 5.93 -7.28
CA LEU A 31 -6.96 4.53 -6.89
C LEU A 31 -6.79 3.68 -8.15
N ILE A 32 -5.57 3.21 -8.37
CA ILE A 32 -5.23 2.46 -9.57
C ILE A 32 -5.80 1.05 -9.52
N GLY A 33 -5.68 0.39 -8.36
CA GLY A 33 -6.17 -0.97 -8.23
C GLY A 33 -5.68 -1.64 -6.96
N ALA A 34 -5.86 -2.96 -6.92
CA ALA A 34 -5.50 -3.75 -5.76
C ALA A 34 -4.90 -5.08 -6.17
N PHE A 35 -4.15 -5.66 -5.25
CA PHE A 35 -3.59 -7.00 -5.38
C PHE A 35 -3.78 -7.75 -4.07
N SER A 36 -4.10 -9.04 -4.17
CA SER A 36 -4.10 -9.95 -3.03
C SER A 36 -3.78 -11.35 -3.54
N PRO A 37 -3.01 -12.16 -2.78
CA PRO A 37 -2.69 -13.53 -3.22
C PRO A 37 -3.93 -14.40 -3.45
N ASN A 38 -4.96 -14.21 -2.61
CA ASN A 38 -6.20 -14.97 -2.80
C ASN A 38 -7.07 -14.25 -3.83
N GLN A 39 -6.86 -14.60 -5.09
CA GLN A 39 -7.53 -13.94 -6.21
C GLN A 39 -9.04 -14.13 -6.21
N SER A 40 -9.53 -15.28 -5.75
CA SER A 40 -10.98 -15.53 -5.69
C SER A 40 -11.69 -14.57 -4.74
N LYS A 41 -11.16 -14.42 -3.52
CA LYS A 41 -11.71 -13.47 -2.55
C LYS A 41 -11.51 -12.04 -3.00
N ALA A 42 -10.34 -11.75 -3.57
CA ALA A 42 -10.02 -10.41 -4.04
C ALA A 42 -10.99 -9.96 -5.11
N ARG A 43 -11.39 -10.87 -6.00
CA ARG A 43 -12.34 -10.54 -7.07
C ARG A 43 -13.66 -10.05 -6.49
N LEU A 44 -14.15 -10.72 -5.46
CA LEU A 44 -15.41 -10.33 -4.83
C LEU A 44 -15.35 -8.94 -4.22
N VAL A 45 -14.23 -8.62 -3.56
CA VAL A 45 -14.04 -7.32 -2.93
C VAL A 45 -13.88 -6.23 -3.99
N CYS A 46 -13.06 -6.48 -5.01
CA CYS A 46 -12.82 -5.51 -6.06
C CYS A 46 -14.08 -5.21 -6.85
N ASP A 47 -14.90 -6.22 -7.12
CA ASP A 47 -16.17 -6.02 -7.80
C ASP A 47 -17.12 -5.16 -6.96
N ARG A 48 -17.15 -5.39 -5.64
CA ARG A 48 -18.00 -4.61 -4.75
C ARG A 48 -17.63 -3.12 -4.75
N TYR A 49 -16.33 -2.83 -4.73
CA TYR A 49 -15.84 -1.44 -4.64
C TYR A 49 -15.48 -0.85 -6.00
N ARG A 50 -15.68 -1.61 -7.07
CA ARG A 50 -15.35 -1.18 -8.45
C ARG A 50 -13.89 -0.81 -8.59
N ILE A 51 -13.02 -1.69 -8.09
CA ILE A 51 -11.57 -1.52 -8.12
C ILE A 51 -10.99 -2.54 -9.10
N GLU A 52 -10.00 -2.12 -9.89
CA GLU A 52 -9.31 -3.05 -10.77
C GLU A 52 -8.48 -4.04 -9.94
N LEU A 53 -8.62 -5.33 -10.23
CA LEU A 53 -7.83 -6.38 -9.58
C LEU A 53 -6.63 -6.72 -10.43
N PHE A 54 -5.45 -6.59 -9.84
CA PHE A 54 -4.21 -7.00 -10.49
C PHE A 54 -3.86 -8.42 -10.06
N SER A 55 -3.39 -9.22 -10.99
CA SER A 55 -2.99 -10.60 -10.70
C SER A 55 -1.56 -10.71 -10.19
N ARG A 56 -0.79 -9.62 -10.28
CA ARG A 56 0.62 -9.60 -9.85
C ARG A 56 0.91 -8.30 -9.12
N LEU A 57 1.70 -8.44 -8.06
CA LEU A 57 2.14 -7.28 -7.28
C LEU A 57 2.94 -6.29 -8.14
N ASP A 58 3.87 -6.81 -8.93
CA ASP A 58 4.74 -5.97 -9.76
C ASP A 58 3.94 -5.12 -10.73
N SER A 59 2.91 -5.69 -11.33
CA SER A 59 2.07 -4.97 -12.30
C SER A 59 1.36 -3.80 -11.64
N LEU A 60 0.85 -4.01 -10.43
CA LEU A 60 0.23 -2.93 -9.67
C LEU A 60 1.25 -1.85 -9.31
N ALA A 61 2.38 -2.26 -8.76
CA ALA A 61 3.40 -1.33 -8.29
C ALA A 61 3.93 -0.44 -9.40
N GLN A 62 4.09 -0.97 -10.60
CA GLN A 62 4.60 -0.20 -11.73
C GLN A 62 3.69 0.94 -12.14
N GLN A 63 2.44 0.91 -11.74
CA GLN A 63 1.48 1.96 -12.07
C GLN A 63 1.18 2.90 -10.91
N CYS A 64 1.83 2.71 -9.77
CA CYS A 64 1.53 3.46 -8.55
C CYS A 64 2.69 4.33 -8.09
N ASP A 65 2.36 5.44 -7.45
CA ASP A 65 3.33 6.26 -6.71
C ASP A 65 3.47 5.75 -5.28
N ALA A 66 2.38 5.23 -4.71
CA ALA A 66 2.34 4.74 -3.34
C ALA A 66 1.42 3.53 -3.23
N VAL A 67 1.73 2.65 -2.30
CA VAL A 67 0.91 1.46 -2.05
C VAL A 67 0.63 1.32 -0.56
N PHE A 68 -0.63 1.06 -0.24
CA PHE A 68 -1.10 0.78 1.12
C PHE A 68 -1.08 -0.73 1.32
N VAL A 69 -0.31 -1.19 2.31
CA VAL A 69 -0.14 -2.62 2.57
C VAL A 69 -0.98 -3.02 3.78
N HIS A 70 -1.97 -3.86 3.55
CA HIS A 70 -2.90 -4.37 4.58
C HIS A 70 -2.92 -5.89 4.61
N SER A 71 -1.90 -6.53 4.08
CA SER A 71 -1.78 -7.98 4.10
C SER A 71 -1.35 -8.46 5.50
N ALA A 72 -1.31 -9.79 5.68
CA ALA A 72 -0.87 -10.36 6.95
C ALA A 72 0.56 -9.94 7.28
N THR A 73 0.84 -9.73 8.58
CA THR A 73 2.14 -9.25 9.03
C THR A 73 3.29 -10.12 8.53
N ALA A 74 3.08 -11.44 8.47
CA ALA A 74 4.11 -12.37 8.00
C ALA A 74 4.55 -12.09 6.56
N SER A 75 3.71 -11.44 5.74
CA SER A 75 4.04 -11.11 4.36
C SER A 75 4.67 -9.72 4.21
N HIS A 76 4.67 -8.90 5.25
CA HIS A 76 5.09 -7.51 5.14
C HIS A 76 6.51 -7.36 4.61
N TYR A 77 7.45 -8.13 5.14
CA TYR A 77 8.84 -7.97 4.75
C TYR A 77 9.04 -8.14 3.24
N GLU A 78 8.55 -9.24 2.70
CA GLU A 78 8.72 -9.53 1.26
C GLU A 78 7.97 -8.53 0.38
N VAL A 79 6.74 -8.21 0.77
CA VAL A 79 5.90 -7.27 -0.01
C VAL A 79 6.53 -5.89 0.00
N ILE A 80 6.89 -5.37 1.16
CA ILE A 80 7.43 -4.03 1.28
C ILE A 80 8.80 -3.92 0.61
N LYS A 81 9.64 -4.94 0.78
CA LYS A 81 10.94 -4.98 0.12
C LYS A 81 10.77 -4.86 -1.39
N ARG A 82 9.84 -5.63 -1.95
CA ARG A 82 9.59 -5.60 -3.39
C ARG A 82 9.08 -4.24 -3.84
N LEU A 83 8.15 -3.65 -3.09
CA LEU A 83 7.61 -2.34 -3.42
C LEU A 83 8.68 -1.25 -3.39
N LEU A 84 9.53 -1.26 -2.37
CA LEU A 84 10.63 -0.30 -2.29
C LEU A 84 11.62 -0.48 -3.43
N ASP A 85 11.93 -1.72 -3.81
CA ASP A 85 12.79 -2.02 -4.95
C ASP A 85 12.18 -1.53 -6.26
N LEU A 86 10.86 -1.45 -6.35
CA LEU A 86 10.16 -0.91 -7.51
C LEU A 86 9.92 0.59 -7.42
N ASN A 87 10.56 1.26 -6.46
CA ASN A 87 10.52 2.70 -6.27
C ASN A 87 9.13 3.24 -5.96
N VAL A 88 8.43 2.57 -5.05
CA VAL A 88 7.09 2.96 -4.62
C VAL A 88 7.13 3.36 -3.15
N HIS A 89 6.44 4.44 -2.81
CA HIS A 89 6.24 4.80 -1.41
C HIS A 89 5.30 3.79 -0.76
N VAL A 90 5.53 3.48 0.52
CA VAL A 90 4.76 2.44 1.20
C VAL A 90 4.16 2.96 2.51
N TYR A 91 2.88 2.71 2.68
CA TYR A 91 2.20 2.83 3.97
C TYR A 91 1.79 1.43 4.40
N VAL A 92 2.10 1.06 5.63
CA VAL A 92 1.80 -0.28 6.15
C VAL A 92 1.21 -0.18 7.55
N ASP A 93 0.27 -1.06 7.88
CA ASP A 93 -0.24 -1.16 9.24
C ASP A 93 0.81 -1.77 10.15
N LYS A 94 0.79 -1.35 11.41
CA LYS A 94 1.69 -1.94 12.39
C LYS A 94 1.27 -3.38 12.71
N PRO A 95 2.22 -4.20 13.12
CA PRO A 95 3.65 -3.94 13.18
C PRO A 95 4.26 -3.99 11.79
N LEU A 96 5.36 -3.28 11.60
CA LEU A 96 6.04 -3.26 10.30
C LEU A 96 6.43 -4.67 9.88
N THR A 97 7.09 -5.39 10.76
CA THR A 97 7.42 -6.81 10.56
C THR A 97 7.32 -7.54 11.89
N GLU A 98 7.50 -8.86 11.84
CA GLU A 98 7.52 -9.69 13.05
C GLU A 98 8.88 -9.70 13.75
N GLN A 99 9.93 -9.26 13.07
CA GLN A 99 11.30 -9.27 13.60
C GLN A 99 11.94 -7.90 13.44
N ILE A 100 12.63 -7.46 14.48
CA ILE A 100 13.27 -6.15 14.48
C ILE A 100 14.30 -6.01 13.37
N GLU A 101 15.07 -7.05 13.12
CA GLU A 101 16.11 -7.05 12.07
C GLU A 101 15.51 -6.79 10.69
N GLN A 102 14.35 -7.38 10.41
CA GLN A 102 13.65 -7.14 9.15
C GLN A 102 13.13 -5.73 9.04
N SER A 103 12.62 -5.20 10.15
CA SER A 103 12.15 -3.80 10.17
C SER A 103 13.30 -2.84 9.89
N GLU A 104 14.45 -3.07 10.51
CA GLU A 104 15.63 -2.24 10.30
C GLU A 104 16.09 -2.29 8.85
N GLN A 105 16.09 -3.47 8.23
CA GLN A 105 16.46 -3.64 6.83
C GLN A 105 15.54 -2.85 5.91
N LEU A 106 14.24 -2.87 6.18
CA LEU A 106 13.27 -2.13 5.36
C LEU A 106 13.46 -0.63 5.51
N ILE A 107 13.71 -0.15 6.71
CA ILE A 107 13.97 1.27 6.96
C ILE A 107 15.22 1.72 6.20
N GLU A 108 16.28 0.93 6.25
CA GLU A 108 17.50 1.24 5.52
C GLU A 108 17.27 1.24 4.01
N LEU A 109 16.50 0.28 3.51
CA LEU A 109 16.18 0.19 2.09
C LEU A 109 15.36 1.39 1.64
N ALA A 110 14.38 1.80 2.43
CA ALA A 110 13.56 2.97 2.11
C ALA A 110 14.44 4.22 2.02
N ASP A 111 15.36 4.37 2.95
CA ASP A 111 16.31 5.48 2.96
C ASP A 111 17.19 5.45 1.72
N LEU A 112 17.74 4.29 1.39
CA LEU A 112 18.59 4.11 0.22
C LEU A 112 17.86 4.44 -1.07
N ARG A 113 16.60 4.04 -1.18
CA ARG A 113 15.76 4.31 -2.36
C ARG A 113 15.13 5.68 -2.35
N GLN A 114 15.27 6.42 -1.25
CA GLN A 114 14.65 7.73 -1.06
C GLN A 114 13.13 7.66 -1.23
N LYS A 115 12.52 6.63 -0.64
CA LYS A 115 11.07 6.43 -0.64
C LYS A 115 10.52 6.51 0.78
N GLY A 116 9.31 7.02 0.89
CA GLY A 116 8.62 7.07 2.17
C GLY A 116 8.19 5.68 2.60
N LEU A 117 8.48 5.34 3.85
CA LEU A 117 7.97 4.14 4.49
C LEU A 117 7.32 4.59 5.79
N MET A 118 5.99 4.51 5.83
CA MET A 118 5.23 4.97 6.98
C MET A 118 4.49 3.80 7.61
N VAL A 119 4.69 3.62 8.92
CA VAL A 119 3.99 2.60 9.70
C VAL A 119 2.88 3.29 10.46
N GLY A 120 1.64 2.95 10.13
CA GLY A 120 0.48 3.61 10.70
C GLY A 120 -0.13 2.84 11.85
N PHE A 121 -0.86 3.59 12.68
CA PHE A 121 -1.68 3.03 13.73
C PHE A 121 -3.12 3.10 13.24
N ASN A 122 -3.41 2.36 12.18
CA ASN A 122 -4.75 2.24 11.64
C ASN A 122 -5.27 3.46 10.88
N ARG A 123 -6.02 4.31 11.47
CA ARG A 123 -6.99 5.17 10.80
C ARG A 123 -6.49 6.49 10.27
N ARG A 124 -5.20 6.80 10.40
CA ARG A 124 -4.69 8.10 10.00
C ARG A 124 -4.14 8.06 8.60
N PHE A 125 -5.02 8.28 7.67
CA PHE A 125 -4.69 8.39 6.27
C PHE A 125 -4.07 9.75 5.94
N SER A 126 -4.62 10.82 6.48
CA SER A 126 -4.22 12.17 6.12
C SER A 126 -2.75 12.49 6.33
N PRO A 127 -2.11 12.11 7.46
CA PRO A 127 -0.69 12.41 7.65
C PRO A 127 0.20 11.79 6.58
N PHE A 128 -0.07 10.53 6.20
CA PHE A 128 0.70 9.88 5.16
C PHE A 128 0.52 10.59 3.81
N TYR A 129 -0.73 10.87 3.45
CA TYR A 129 -1.03 11.57 2.20
C TYR A 129 -0.36 12.95 2.16
N MET A 130 -0.41 13.68 3.25
CA MET A 130 0.21 15.00 3.31
C MET A 130 1.72 14.92 3.13
N ALA A 131 2.37 13.94 3.76
CA ALA A 131 3.80 13.72 3.59
C ALA A 131 4.14 13.44 2.13
N LEU A 132 3.41 12.55 1.48
CA LEU A 132 3.64 12.24 0.06
C LEU A 132 3.45 13.47 -0.82
N LYS A 133 2.45 14.28 -0.52
CA LYS A 133 2.14 15.47 -1.31
C LYS A 133 3.29 16.46 -1.30
N TYR A 134 3.98 16.61 -0.18
CA TYR A 134 5.10 17.55 -0.08
C TYR A 134 6.42 16.96 -0.55
N ASP A 135 6.58 15.65 -0.48
CA ASP A 135 7.81 14.97 -0.90
C ASP A 135 7.86 14.75 -2.41
N LEU A 136 6.73 14.77 -3.06
CA LEU A 136 6.64 14.61 -4.51
C LEU A 136 6.57 15.96 -5.19
#